data_1830d572b60619f34d7cb107424eff75
#
_entry.id   1830d572b60619f34d7cb107424eff75
#
_cell.length_a   1.000
_cell.length_b   1.000
_cell.length_c   1.000
_cell.angle_alpha   90.00
_cell.angle_beta   90.00
_cell.angle_gamma   90.00
#
_symmetry.space_group_name_H-M   'P 1'
#
loop_
_entity.id
_entity.type
_entity.pdbx_description
1 polymer ?
#
loop_
_entity_poly.entity_id
_entity_poly.type
_entity_poly.pdbx_seq_one_letter_code
_entity_poly.pdbx_strand_id
1 'polypeptide(L)'
;MIRKVLNQNELNQTPAACGSLSIVATPIGNLEDITLRALRVLKEADTILAEDTRRTRILCSHFQITTRLESYHIFNEHGKADDLVRRILSGEKIALVSDAEIGRAHV
;
A
#
# COMPACT_ATOMS: atom_id res chain seq x y z
N MET A 1 -18.93 -2.27 26.25
CA MET A 1 -18.71 -2.73 26.03
C MET A 1 -18.20 -3.16 25.98
N ILE A 2 -17.89 -3.37 25.63
CA ILE A 2 -17.49 -3.82 25.36
C ILE A 2 -17.13 -4.33 25.29
N ARG A 3 -16.92 -4.18 25.64
CA ARG A 3 -16.58 -4.78 25.40
C ARG A 3 -16.67 -5.54 25.54
N LYS A 4 -16.81 -4.77 26.16
CA LYS A 4 -17.28 -5.92 25.74
C LYS A 4 -16.25 -6.99 25.40
N VAL A 5 -16.55 -8.14 25.63
CA VAL A 5 -15.62 -9.20 25.33
C VAL A 5 -15.71 -9.55 23.87
N LEU A 6 -14.58 -9.51 23.21
CA LEU A 6 -14.56 -9.85 21.82
C LEU A 6 -14.48 -11.34 21.64
N ASN A 7 -15.22 -11.87 20.70
CA ASN A 7 -15.09 -13.28 20.42
C ASN A 7 -13.91 -13.47 19.46
N GLN A 8 -13.63 -14.69 19.13
CA GLN A 8 -12.49 -14.99 18.31
C GLN A 8 -12.55 -14.36 16.95
N ASN A 9 -13.71 -14.30 16.37
CA ASN A 9 -13.84 -13.67 15.09
C ASN A 9 -13.52 -12.22 15.14
N GLU A 10 -13.98 -11.57 16.15
CA GLU A 10 -13.72 -10.15 16.26
C GLU A 10 -12.26 -9.88 16.49
N LEU A 11 -11.60 -10.72 17.25
CA LEU A 11 -10.18 -10.55 17.47
C LEU A 11 -9.40 -10.76 16.19
N ASN A 12 -9.81 -11.73 15.41
CA ASN A 12 -9.11 -11.99 14.18
C ASN A 12 -9.32 -10.94 13.14
N GLN A 13 -10.47 -10.37 13.17
CA GLN A 13 -10.75 -9.39 12.18
C GLN A 13 -10.16 -8.10 12.48
N THR A 14 -9.91 -7.93 13.62
CA THR A 14 -9.40 -6.87 13.99
C THR A 14 -9.27 -5.90 13.72
N PRO A 15 -9.26 -5.69 13.69
CA PRO A 15 -9.14 -4.79 13.92
C PRO A 15 -9.14 -3.62 13.46
N ALA A 16 -10.19 -3.04 13.57
CA ALA A 16 -10.38 -1.73 13.15
C ALA A 16 -9.27 -0.82 13.56
N ALA A 17 -8.62 -1.14 14.59
CA ALA A 17 -7.61 -0.25 15.06
C ALA A 17 -6.31 -0.41 14.34
N CYS A 18 -6.22 -1.40 13.50
CA CYS A 18 -4.96 -1.67 12.84
C CYS A 18 -5.13 -1.62 11.33
N GLY A 19 -4.26 -0.92 10.70
CA GLY A 19 -4.28 -0.87 9.24
C GLY A 19 -3.48 -1.99 8.65
N SER A 20 -2.91 -1.76 7.50
CA SER A 20 -2.16 -2.79 6.81
C SER A 20 -1.15 -2.17 5.88
N LEU A 21 -0.16 -2.96 5.54
CA LEU A 21 0.81 -2.58 4.53
C LEU A 21 0.77 -3.64 3.45
N SER A 22 0.49 -3.24 2.24
CA SER A 22 0.51 -4.15 1.11
C SER A 22 1.58 -3.69 0.15
N ILE A 23 2.37 -4.63 -0.33
CA ILE A 23 3.37 -4.29 -1.32
C ILE A 23 2.81 -4.65 -2.68
N VAL A 24 2.81 -3.68 -3.57
CA VAL A 24 2.17 -3.83 -4.87
C VAL A 24 3.21 -3.63 -5.94
N ALA A 25 3.38 -4.63 -6.78
CA ALA A 25 4.28 -4.50 -7.92
C ALA A 25 3.50 -3.89 -9.07
N THR A 26 4.09 -2.90 -9.69
CA THR A 26 3.45 -2.26 -10.83
C THR A 26 4.27 -2.51 -12.07
N PRO A 27 3.61 -2.55 -13.23
CA PRO A 27 4.32 -2.82 -14.47
C PRO A 27 5.20 -1.66 -14.87
N ILE A 28 6.31 -1.99 -15.51
CA ILE A 28 7.21 -0.96 -15.93
C ILE A 28 6.88 -0.48 -17.32
N GLY A 29 6.48 -1.33 -18.19
CA GLY A 29 6.18 -0.94 -19.56
C GLY A 29 4.70 -0.70 -19.79
N ASN A 30 3.99 -1.76 -20.00
CA ASN A 30 2.59 -1.68 -20.36
C ASN A 30 1.71 -1.63 -19.11
N LEU A 31 0.97 -0.55 -18.96
CA LEU A 31 0.14 -0.39 -17.77
C LEU A 31 -0.89 -1.51 -17.63
N GLU A 32 -1.29 -2.09 -18.72
CA GLU A 32 -2.32 -3.12 -18.65
C GLU A 32 -1.78 -4.46 -18.14
N ASP A 33 -0.51 -4.53 -17.89
CA ASP A 33 0.03 -5.74 -17.29
C ASP A 33 -0.20 -5.76 -15.79
N ILE A 34 -0.79 -4.74 -15.25
CA ILE A 34 -1.07 -4.71 -13.81
C ILE A 34 -2.13 -5.76 -13.49
N THR A 35 -2.00 -6.38 -12.31
CA THR A 35 -2.95 -7.40 -11.92
C THR A 35 -4.22 -6.78 -11.36
N LEU A 36 -5.28 -7.54 -11.39
CA LEU A 36 -6.53 -7.07 -10.79
C LEU A 36 -6.38 -6.89 -9.29
N ARG A 37 -5.59 -7.75 -8.65
CA ARG A 37 -5.35 -7.60 -7.24
C ARG A 37 -4.66 -6.28 -6.94
N ALA A 38 -3.66 -5.95 -7.75
CA ALA A 38 -2.95 -4.71 -7.54
C ALA A 38 -3.88 -3.51 -7.67
N LEU A 39 -4.75 -3.54 -8.66
CA LEU A 39 -5.70 -2.45 -8.83
C LEU A 39 -6.62 -2.34 -7.62
N ARG A 40 -7.09 -3.46 -7.14
CA ARG A 40 -7.98 -3.45 -5.98
C ARG A 40 -7.28 -2.89 -4.76
N VAL A 41 -6.05 -3.34 -4.53
CA VAL A 41 -5.30 -2.88 -3.37
C VAL A 41 -5.06 -1.37 -3.44
N LEU A 42 -4.68 -0.88 -4.61
CA LEU A 42 -4.44 0.55 -4.76
C LEU A 42 -5.70 1.37 -4.54
N LYS A 43 -6.82 0.87 -5.01
CA LYS A 43 -8.07 1.60 -4.85
C LYS A 43 -8.56 1.61 -3.42
N GLU A 44 -8.30 0.54 -2.70
CA GLU A 44 -8.80 0.42 -1.33
C GLU A 44 -7.88 1.01 -0.29
N ALA A 45 -6.67 1.31 -0.64
CA ALA A 45 -5.73 1.87 0.32
C ALA A 45 -6.10 3.28 0.69
N ASP A 46 -5.68 3.69 1.86
CA ASP A 46 -5.84 5.08 2.27
C ASP A 46 -4.75 5.94 1.67
N THR A 47 -3.58 5.37 1.50
CA THR A 47 -2.44 6.10 0.95
C THR A 47 -1.59 5.15 0.13
N ILE A 48 -1.09 5.64 -0.98
CA ILE A 48 -0.14 4.91 -1.80
C ILE A 48 1.21 5.58 -1.63
N LEU A 49 2.22 4.79 -1.29
CA LEU A 49 3.58 5.29 -1.18
C LEU A 49 4.39 4.76 -2.34
N ALA A 50 5.16 5.63 -2.94
CA ALA A 50 5.97 5.25 -4.10
C ALA A 50 7.25 6.06 -4.13
N GLU A 51 8.34 5.43 -4.58
CA GLU A 51 9.57 6.16 -4.72
C GLU A 51 9.47 7.12 -5.89
N ASP A 52 8.93 6.66 -6.98
CA ASP A 52 8.77 7.52 -8.16
C ASP A 52 7.29 7.79 -8.33
N THR A 53 6.86 8.91 -7.79
CA THR A 53 5.45 9.23 -7.83
C THR A 53 4.97 9.59 -9.23
N ARG A 54 5.88 9.96 -10.12
CA ARG A 54 5.45 10.33 -11.46
C ARG A 54 4.88 9.14 -12.21
N ARG A 55 5.55 8.00 -12.11
CA ARG A 55 5.06 6.81 -12.76
C ARG A 55 3.76 6.36 -12.14
N THR A 56 3.71 6.35 -10.85
CA THR A 56 2.52 5.90 -10.15
C THR A 56 1.35 6.82 -10.42
N ARG A 57 1.62 8.11 -10.58
CA ARG A 57 0.55 9.04 -10.87
C ARG A 57 -0.06 8.75 -12.23
N ILE A 58 0.77 8.39 -13.20
CA ILE A 58 0.26 8.05 -14.52
C ILE A 58 -0.61 6.80 -14.45
N LEU A 59 -0.14 5.82 -13.70
CA LEU A 59 -0.90 4.59 -13.54
C LEU A 59 -2.25 4.87 -12.88
N CYS A 60 -2.23 5.63 -11.81
CA CYS A 60 -3.46 5.93 -11.10
C CYS A 60 -4.43 6.71 -11.98
N SER A 61 -3.90 7.62 -12.76
CA SER A 61 -4.76 8.38 -13.67
C SER A 61 -5.38 7.47 -14.72
N HIS A 62 -4.60 6.55 -15.23
CA HIS A 62 -5.09 5.66 -16.27
C HIS A 62 -6.24 4.78 -15.77
N PHE A 63 -6.16 4.34 -14.53
CA PHE A 63 -7.17 3.45 -13.98
C PHE A 63 -8.14 4.16 -13.05
N GLN A 64 -8.08 5.49 -13.04
CA GLN A 64 -9.02 6.29 -12.25
C GLN A 64 -8.94 5.97 -10.76
N ILE A 65 -7.74 5.80 -10.28
CA ILE A 65 -7.51 5.58 -8.86
C ILE A 65 -7.27 6.93 -8.22
N THR A 66 -8.10 7.28 -7.25
CA THR A 66 -8.02 8.59 -6.62
C THR A 66 -7.39 8.55 -5.25
N THR A 67 -6.83 7.43 -4.86
CA THR A 67 -6.16 7.29 -3.58
C THR A 67 -5.01 8.28 -3.46
N ARG A 68 -4.78 8.77 -2.25
CA ARG A 68 -3.71 9.72 -2.00
C ARG A 68 -2.36 9.10 -2.31
N LEU A 69 -1.50 9.87 -2.95
CA LEU A 69 -0.19 9.38 -3.35
C LEU A 69 0.89 10.21 -2.67
N GLU A 70 1.81 9.55 -2.00
CA GLU A 70 2.93 10.20 -1.33
C GLU A 70 4.25 9.62 -1.77
N SER A 71 5.26 10.44 -1.72
CA SER A 71 6.60 10.00 -2.03
C SER A 71 7.21 9.27 -0.84
N TYR A 72 7.91 8.20 -1.10
CA TYR A 72 8.54 7.43 -0.04
C TYR A 72 9.87 6.91 -0.54
N HIS A 73 10.94 7.41 0.03
CA HIS A 73 12.28 7.02 -0.40
C HIS A 73 12.85 6.03 0.59
N ILE A 74 12.96 4.81 0.14
CA ILE A 74 13.40 3.74 1.00
C ILE A 74 14.75 3.99 1.63
N PHE A 75 15.62 4.64 0.89
CA PHE A 75 16.97 4.84 1.39
C PHE A 75 17.09 5.91 2.44
N ASN A 76 16.02 6.66 2.66
CA ASN A 76 16.07 7.73 3.58
C ASN A 76 15.38 7.26 4.79
N GLU A 77 15.80 6.25 5.39
CA GLU A 77 15.01 5.60 6.36
C GLU A 77 15.01 6.08 7.76
N HIS A 78 15.81 6.97 8.10
CA HIS A 78 15.80 7.41 9.49
C HIS A 78 14.45 7.99 9.83
N GLY A 79 13.75 7.33 10.71
CA GLY A 79 12.44 7.78 11.13
C GLY A 79 11.32 7.39 10.22
N LYS A 80 11.62 7.00 9.01
CA LYS A 80 10.56 6.67 8.08
C LYS A 80 9.88 5.35 8.41
N ALA A 81 10.65 4.37 8.82
CA ALA A 81 10.07 3.09 9.18
C ALA A 81 9.18 3.24 10.41
N ASP A 82 9.62 4.05 11.35
CA ASP A 82 8.83 4.28 12.55
C ASP A 82 7.54 5.00 12.22
N ASP A 83 7.62 5.96 11.32
CA ASP A 83 6.45 6.69 10.91
C ASP A 83 5.45 5.75 10.23
N LEU A 84 5.96 4.88 9.39
CA LEU A 84 5.11 3.94 8.68
C LEU A 84 4.40 3.02 9.65
N VAL A 85 5.13 2.50 10.63
CA VAL A 85 4.55 1.62 11.62
C VAL A 85 3.47 2.36 12.39
N ARG A 86 3.74 3.60 12.77
CA ARG A 86 2.77 4.39 13.50
C ARG A 86 1.49 4.57 12.72
N ARG A 87 1.62 4.84 11.43
CA ARG A 87 0.46 5.04 10.58
C ARG A 87 -0.37 3.77 10.48
N ILE A 88 0.31 2.64 10.32
CA ILE A 88 -0.40 1.38 10.24
C ILE A 88 -1.10 1.06 11.54
N LEU A 89 -0.42 1.31 12.65
CA LEU A 89 -1.03 1.05 13.94
C LEU A 89 -2.21 1.94 14.21
N SER A 90 -2.26 3.08 13.57
CA SER A 90 -3.39 3.98 13.75
C SER A 90 -4.56 3.64 12.83
N GLY A 91 -4.41 2.59 12.03
CA GLY A 91 -5.52 2.14 11.21
C GLY A 91 -5.40 2.45 9.73
N GLU A 92 -4.29 2.99 9.31
CA GLU A 92 -4.14 3.40 7.92
C GLU A 92 -3.77 2.21 7.05
N LYS A 93 -4.44 2.08 5.92
CA LYS A 93 -4.12 1.05 4.95
C LYS A 93 -3.18 1.64 3.93
N ILE A 94 -1.98 1.11 3.86
CA ILE A 94 -0.95 1.67 3.01
C ILE A 94 -0.57 0.69 1.93
N ALA A 95 -0.49 1.16 0.70
CA ALA A 95 0.01 0.37 -0.41
C ALA A 95 1.36 0.94 -0.80
N LEU A 96 2.39 0.11 -0.72
CA LEU A 96 3.74 0.53 -1.09
C LEU A 96 4.01 0.00 -2.49
N VAL A 97 4.22 0.90 -3.42
CA VAL A 97 4.41 0.52 -4.80
C VAL A 97 5.87 0.22 -5.05
N SER A 98 6.09 -0.90 -5.70
CA SER A 98 7.43 -1.29 -6.10
C SER A 98 7.45 -1.39 -7.61
N ASP A 99 8.41 -0.74 -8.23
CA ASP A 99 8.57 -0.85 -9.66
C ASP A 99 9.36 -2.08 -9.97
N ALA A 100 9.28 -3.06 -9.15
CA ALA A 100 10.12 -4.20 -9.26
C ALA A 100 9.98 -4.83 -10.60
N GLU A 101 11.09 -5.11 -11.16
CA GLU A 101 11.13 -5.87 -12.36
C GLU A 101 11.32 -7.28 -11.92
N ILE A 102 10.26 -7.81 -11.41
CA ILE A 102 10.32 -9.09 -10.77
C ILE A 102 11.00 -10.13 -11.61
N GLY A 103 10.72 -10.12 -12.86
CA GLY A 103 11.30 -11.12 -13.72
C GLY A 103 12.79 -10.96 -13.91
N ARG A 104 13.32 -9.80 -13.55
CA ARG A 104 14.73 -9.53 -13.74
C ARG A 104 15.50 -9.40 -12.47
N ALA A 105 14.80 -9.31 -11.40
CA ALA A 105 15.47 -8.99 -10.15
C ALA A 105 16.50 -10.01 -9.75
N HIS A 106 16.35 -11.21 -10.20
CA HIS A 106 17.28 -12.21 -9.79
C HIS A 106 18.10 -12.75 -10.90
N VAL A 107 18.14 -12.08 -11.92
CA VAL A 107 18.91 -12.53 -13.05
C VAL A 107 20.37 -12.31 -12.83
#